data_b1177b3bd5bf37a04444a75990f37eac
#
_entry.id   b1177b3bd5bf37a04444a75990f37eac
#
_cell.length_a   1.000
_cell.length_b   1.000
_cell.length_c   1.000
_cell.angle_alpha   90.00
_cell.angle_beta   90.00
_cell.angle_gamma   90.00
#
_symmetry.space_group_name_H-M   'P 1'
#
loop_
_entity.id
_entity.type
_entity.pdbx_description
1 polymer ?
#
loop_
_entity_poly.entity_id
_entity_poly.type
_entity_poly.pdbx_seq_one_letter_code
_entity_poly.pdbx_strand_id
1 'polypeptide(L)'
;MTKSTMNPGPVTLDVIGLELNAEDRRRILHPLTGGVILFGRNFSNRKQLTELTSEIKKLRSDVLISIDHEGGRVQRCKTDGFTHLPAMRNLGQLWGAKNKSTQHRIPHQVPCQRPLLPSQQH
;
A
#
# COMPACT_ATOMS: atom_id res chain seq x y z
N MET A 1 -8.48 -26.04 14.89
CA MET A 1 -8.39 -25.82 13.43
C MET A 1 -7.02 -25.26 13.14
N THR A 2 -6.16 -26.04 12.53
CA THR A 2 -4.86 -25.58 12.05
C THR A 2 -5.09 -24.57 10.93
N LYS A 3 -4.75 -23.30 11.16
CA LYS A 3 -4.61 -22.31 10.10
C LYS A 3 -3.54 -22.84 9.16
N SER A 4 -3.95 -23.35 8.01
CA SER A 4 -3.02 -23.64 6.93
C SER A 4 -2.41 -22.29 6.53
N THR A 5 -1.20 -22.03 6.98
CA THR A 5 -0.39 -20.93 6.51
C THR A 5 0.09 -21.29 5.12
N MET A 6 -0.77 -21.04 4.12
CA MET A 6 -0.31 -21.08 2.74
C MET A 6 0.65 -19.92 2.58
N ASN A 7 1.89 -20.22 2.18
CA ASN A 7 2.81 -19.17 1.80
C ASN A 7 2.24 -18.39 0.61
N PRO A 8 2.29 -17.04 0.62
CA PRO A 8 1.81 -16.26 -0.50
C PRO A 8 2.54 -16.68 -1.78
N GLY A 9 1.77 -16.88 -2.84
CA GLY A 9 2.29 -17.22 -4.15
C GLY A 9 3.01 -16.04 -4.83
N PRO A 10 3.67 -16.27 -5.95
CA PRO A 10 4.47 -15.25 -6.62
C PRO A 10 3.63 -14.28 -7.48
N VAL A 11 2.33 -14.50 -7.61
CA VAL A 11 1.48 -13.72 -8.52
C VAL A 11 0.75 -12.61 -7.77
N THR A 12 0.90 -11.37 -8.24
CA THR A 12 0.04 -10.26 -7.86
C THR A 12 -0.97 -10.04 -8.98
N LEU A 13 -2.26 -10.01 -8.62
CA LEU A 13 -3.36 -9.79 -9.55
C LEU A 13 -4.14 -8.53 -9.21
N ASP A 14 -4.93 -8.04 -10.15
CA ASP A 14 -5.85 -6.94 -9.96
C ASP A 14 -7.31 -7.44 -9.89
N VAL A 15 -8.21 -6.56 -9.46
CA VAL A 15 -9.65 -6.80 -9.43
C VAL A 15 -10.37 -5.77 -10.33
N ILE A 16 -11.53 -6.17 -10.86
CA ILE A 16 -12.18 -5.42 -11.94
C ILE A 16 -12.85 -4.13 -11.44
N GLY A 17 -13.53 -4.18 -10.31
CA GLY A 17 -14.44 -3.12 -9.89
C GLY A 17 -14.31 -2.69 -8.44
N LEU A 18 -15.40 -2.11 -7.93
CA LEU A 18 -15.52 -1.62 -6.55
C LEU A 18 -15.79 -2.76 -5.55
N GLU A 19 -16.25 -3.90 -6.04
CA GLU A 19 -16.58 -5.09 -5.27
C GLU A 19 -15.99 -6.32 -5.97
N LEU A 20 -15.82 -7.41 -5.23
CA LEU A 20 -15.32 -8.66 -5.79
C LEU A 20 -16.44 -9.41 -6.52
N ASN A 21 -16.23 -9.73 -7.76
CA ASN A 21 -17.08 -10.68 -8.50
C ASN A 21 -16.65 -12.13 -8.24
N ALA A 22 -17.38 -13.09 -8.81
CA ALA A 22 -17.11 -14.52 -8.63
C ALA A 22 -15.73 -14.93 -9.16
N GLU A 23 -15.31 -14.37 -10.29
CA GLU A 23 -14.01 -14.64 -10.89
C GLU A 23 -12.86 -14.04 -10.07
N ASP A 24 -13.01 -12.81 -9.55
CA ASP A 24 -12.03 -12.19 -8.65
C ASP A 24 -11.83 -13.06 -7.40
N ARG A 25 -12.92 -13.56 -6.81
CA ARG A 25 -12.86 -14.46 -5.64
C ARG A 25 -12.11 -15.75 -5.96
N ARG A 26 -12.42 -16.38 -7.11
CA ARG A 26 -11.76 -17.59 -7.57
C ARG A 26 -10.25 -17.36 -7.75
N ARG A 27 -9.85 -16.26 -8.37
CA ARG A 27 -8.45 -15.89 -8.61
C ARG A 27 -7.70 -15.58 -7.32
N ILE A 28 -8.32 -14.89 -6.38
CA ILE A 28 -7.71 -14.59 -5.06
C ILE A 28 -7.48 -15.88 -4.28
N LEU A 29 -8.40 -16.83 -4.33
CA LEU A 29 -8.26 -18.11 -3.64
C LEU A 29 -7.22 -19.05 -4.26
N HIS A 30 -6.73 -18.75 -5.46
CA HIS A 30 -5.74 -19.59 -6.12
C HIS A 30 -4.42 -19.63 -5.34
N PRO A 31 -3.77 -20.80 -5.16
CA PRO A 31 -2.54 -20.93 -4.37
C PRO A 31 -1.37 -20.05 -4.86
N LEU A 32 -1.29 -19.78 -6.15
CA LEU A 32 -0.25 -18.93 -6.73
C LEU A 32 -0.46 -17.43 -6.48
N THR A 33 -1.62 -17.01 -5.99
CA THR A 33 -1.89 -15.61 -5.67
C THR A 33 -1.20 -15.24 -4.36
N GLY A 34 -0.33 -14.24 -4.41
CA GLY A 34 0.37 -13.69 -3.25
C GLY A 34 -0.03 -12.26 -2.95
N GLY A 35 -0.60 -11.54 -3.91
CA GLY A 35 -1.00 -10.16 -3.73
C GLY A 35 -2.16 -9.72 -4.61
N VAL A 36 -2.78 -8.63 -4.20
CA VAL A 36 -3.80 -7.89 -4.97
C VAL A 36 -3.35 -6.45 -5.06
N ILE A 37 -3.26 -5.91 -6.28
CA ILE A 37 -3.00 -4.49 -6.51
C ILE A 37 -4.29 -3.76 -6.89
N LEU A 38 -4.55 -2.64 -6.22
CA LEU A 38 -5.72 -1.81 -6.46
C LEU A 38 -5.35 -0.60 -7.32
N PHE A 39 -6.29 -0.18 -8.15
CA PHE A 39 -6.19 0.99 -9.03
C PHE A 39 -7.31 2.00 -8.72
N GLY A 40 -7.27 3.15 -9.42
CA GLY A 40 -8.31 4.19 -9.25
C GLY A 40 -9.73 3.69 -9.49
N ARG A 41 -9.93 2.71 -10.39
CA ARG A 41 -11.23 2.08 -10.65
C ARG A 41 -11.81 1.28 -9.45
N ASN A 42 -10.95 0.92 -8.51
CA ASN A 42 -11.33 0.16 -7.32
C ASN A 42 -11.66 1.06 -6.12
N PHE A 43 -11.62 2.37 -6.30
CA PHE A 43 -11.86 3.36 -5.25
C PHE A 43 -13.03 4.29 -5.59
N SER A 44 -14.00 4.36 -4.71
CA SER A 44 -15.12 5.31 -4.73
C SER A 44 -15.07 6.22 -3.50
N ASN A 45 -14.97 5.64 -2.32
CA ASN A 45 -14.87 6.33 -1.05
C ASN A 45 -14.18 5.41 -0.02
N ARG A 46 -13.85 5.97 1.15
CA ARG A 46 -13.14 5.23 2.20
C ARG A 46 -13.91 4.01 2.70
N LYS A 47 -15.22 4.13 2.86
CA LYS A 47 -16.08 3.03 3.33
C LYS A 47 -16.03 1.85 2.36
N GLN A 48 -16.29 2.11 1.08
CA GLN A 48 -16.24 1.10 0.01
C GLN A 48 -14.86 0.42 -0.06
N LEU A 49 -13.77 1.19 0.01
CA LEU A 49 -12.42 0.64 -0.03
C LEU A 49 -12.13 -0.26 1.18
N THR A 50 -12.62 0.13 2.36
CA THR A 50 -12.51 -0.67 3.58
C THR A 50 -13.27 -2.00 3.45
N GLU A 51 -14.46 -1.96 2.87
CA GLU A 51 -15.27 -3.15 2.61
C GLU A 51 -14.57 -4.09 1.63
N LEU A 52 -14.07 -3.57 0.49
CA LEU A 52 -13.35 -4.33 -0.52
C LEU A 52 -12.09 -4.99 0.07
N THR A 53 -11.26 -4.24 0.77
CA THR A 53 -10.02 -4.77 1.37
C THR A 53 -10.29 -5.78 2.48
N SER A 54 -11.34 -5.55 3.27
CA SER A 54 -11.79 -6.49 4.31
C SER A 54 -12.28 -7.80 3.70
N GLU A 55 -12.99 -7.74 2.59
CA GLU A 55 -13.46 -8.92 1.87
C GLU A 55 -12.30 -9.73 1.29
N ILE A 56 -11.32 -9.08 0.67
CA ILE A 56 -10.09 -9.75 0.21
C ILE A 56 -9.40 -10.48 1.37
N LYS A 57 -9.26 -9.81 2.52
CA LYS A 57 -8.62 -10.38 3.72
C LYS A 57 -9.42 -11.50 4.37
N LYS A 58 -10.75 -11.49 4.26
CA LYS A 58 -11.61 -12.60 4.69
C LYS A 58 -11.44 -13.84 3.81
N LEU A 59 -11.27 -13.66 2.51
CA LEU A 59 -10.99 -14.76 1.58
C LEU A 59 -9.63 -15.37 1.84
N ARG A 60 -8.61 -14.53 1.95
CA ARG A 60 -7.23 -14.94 2.25
C ARG A 60 -6.50 -13.86 3.05
N SER A 61 -6.23 -14.17 4.30
CA SER A 61 -5.56 -13.24 5.23
C SER A 61 -4.08 -12.99 4.92
N ASP A 62 -3.45 -13.91 4.21
CA ASP A 62 -2.02 -13.92 3.87
C ASP A 62 -1.67 -13.10 2.61
N VAL A 63 -2.64 -12.78 1.73
CA VAL A 63 -2.33 -11.98 0.53
C VAL A 63 -1.98 -10.54 0.87
N LEU A 64 -0.99 -9.99 0.20
CA LEU A 64 -0.63 -8.58 0.28
C LEU A 64 -1.64 -7.75 -0.52
N ILE A 65 -2.08 -6.62 0.04
CA ILE A 65 -2.86 -5.62 -0.71
C ILE A 65 -1.99 -4.39 -0.92
N SER A 66 -1.87 -3.94 -2.16
CA SER A 66 -1.07 -2.80 -2.56
C SER A 66 -1.87 -1.81 -3.42
N ILE A 67 -1.41 -0.57 -3.48
CA ILE A 67 -1.98 0.50 -4.31
C ILE A 67 -0.88 1.51 -4.64
N ASP A 68 -0.93 2.10 -5.83
CA ASP A 68 -0.03 3.19 -6.20
C ASP A 68 -0.43 4.48 -5.51
N HIS A 69 0.50 5.09 -4.78
CA HIS A 69 0.27 6.35 -4.07
C HIS A 69 1.55 7.20 -4.08
N GLU A 70 1.94 7.65 -5.27
CA GLU A 70 3.16 8.42 -5.49
C GLU A 70 2.96 9.94 -5.32
N GLY A 71 1.70 10.38 -5.26
CA GLY A 71 1.33 11.78 -5.34
C GLY A 71 1.19 12.30 -6.78
N GLY A 72 0.73 13.55 -6.94
CA GLY A 72 0.47 14.14 -8.25
C GLY A 72 -0.49 13.32 -9.10
N ARG A 73 -0.07 12.93 -10.30
CA ARG A 73 -0.88 12.13 -11.24
C ARG A 73 -1.11 10.70 -10.76
N VAL A 74 -0.13 10.11 -10.10
CA VAL A 74 -0.19 8.71 -9.63
C VAL A 74 -0.54 8.68 -8.15
N GLN A 75 -1.78 8.94 -7.89
CA GLN A 75 -2.41 8.79 -6.58
C GLN A 75 -3.85 8.32 -6.80
N ARG A 76 -4.20 7.12 -6.32
CA ARG A 76 -5.48 6.50 -6.62
C ARG A 76 -6.58 6.96 -5.69
N CYS A 77 -6.28 7.14 -4.40
CA CYS A 77 -7.21 7.67 -3.40
C CYS A 77 -6.97 9.18 -3.22
N LYS A 78 -7.89 10.02 -3.71
CA LYS A 78 -7.73 11.49 -3.73
C LYS A 78 -8.75 12.24 -2.90
N THR A 79 -9.80 11.57 -2.45
CA THR A 79 -10.95 12.13 -1.75
C THR A 79 -11.19 11.42 -0.44
N ASP A 80 -12.23 11.86 0.30
CA ASP A 80 -12.71 11.18 1.50
C ASP A 80 -11.65 11.01 2.61
N GLY A 81 -10.91 12.10 2.87
CA GLY A 81 -9.93 12.18 3.96
C GLY A 81 -8.56 11.55 3.65
N PHE A 82 -8.31 11.08 2.42
CA PHE A 82 -6.97 10.70 1.99
C PHE A 82 -6.14 11.95 1.71
N THR A 83 -4.92 11.96 2.25
CA THR A 83 -3.98 13.08 2.04
C THR A 83 -3.59 13.18 0.58
N HIS A 84 -3.80 14.35 -0.02
CA HIS A 84 -3.32 14.62 -1.37
C HIS A 84 -1.84 14.98 -1.33
N LEU A 85 -1.01 14.13 -1.92
CA LEU A 85 0.43 14.32 -1.98
C LEU A 85 0.83 15.07 -3.26
N PRO A 86 1.80 16.00 -3.18
CA PRO A 86 2.36 16.63 -4.37
C PRO A 86 3.13 15.60 -5.21
N ALA A 87 3.32 15.90 -6.49
CA ALA A 87 4.20 15.09 -7.32
C ALA A 87 5.63 15.08 -6.75
N MET A 88 6.31 13.96 -6.79
CA MET A 88 7.69 13.82 -6.28
C MET A 88 8.66 14.80 -6.92
N ARG A 89 8.41 15.20 -8.16
CA ARG A 89 9.19 16.26 -8.84
C ARG A 89 9.19 17.59 -8.07
N ASN A 90 8.08 17.96 -7.42
CA ASN A 90 8.00 19.19 -6.62
C ASN A 90 8.96 19.13 -5.43
N LEU A 91 9.11 17.98 -4.80
CA LEU A 91 10.07 17.77 -3.72
C LEU A 91 11.51 17.90 -4.22
N GLY A 92 11.81 17.34 -5.40
CA GLY A 92 13.11 17.49 -6.05
C GLY A 92 13.44 18.97 -6.40
N GLN A 93 12.45 19.73 -6.85
CA GLN A 93 12.62 21.18 -7.13
C GLN A 93 12.89 21.97 -5.85
N LEU A 94 12.15 21.72 -4.78
CA LEU A 94 12.37 22.34 -3.47
C LEU A 94 13.75 22.00 -2.92
N TRP A 95 14.19 20.77 -3.06
CA TRP A 95 15.53 20.31 -2.69
C TRP A 95 16.61 21.05 -3.46
N GLY A 96 16.48 21.14 -4.79
CA GLY A 96 17.43 21.84 -5.66
C GLY A 96 17.49 23.35 -5.39
N ALA A 97 16.36 23.99 -5.07
CA ALA A 97 16.31 25.41 -4.73
C ALA A 97 17.00 25.70 -3.39
N LYS A 98 16.80 24.87 -2.38
CA LYS A 98 17.47 25.01 -1.07
C LYS A 98 18.98 24.81 -1.16
N ASN A 99 19.44 23.88 -1.98
CA ASN A 99 20.87 23.61 -2.15
C ASN A 99 21.62 24.68 -2.97
N LYS A 100 20.91 25.52 -3.71
CA LYS A 100 21.51 26.67 -4.41
C LYS A 100 21.71 27.88 -3.50
N SER A 101 20.97 27.99 -2.39
CA SER A 101 20.98 29.15 -1.50
C SER A 101 21.66 28.91 -0.15
N THR A 102 21.99 27.68 0.20
CA THR A 102 22.60 27.40 1.51
C THR A 102 23.40 26.10 1.45
N GLN A 103 24.72 26.20 1.59
CA GLN A 103 25.54 25.13 2.11
C GLN A 103 25.17 24.88 3.58
N HIS A 104 23.98 24.44 3.85
CA HIS A 104 23.59 24.03 5.19
C HIS A 104 23.18 22.56 5.19
N ARG A 105 24.01 21.82 5.91
CA ARG A 105 23.86 20.45 6.40
C ARG A 105 22.42 19.96 6.28
N ILE A 106 22.27 18.92 5.48
CA ILE A 106 21.17 18.00 5.61
C ILE A 106 21.14 17.57 7.09
N PRO A 107 20.05 17.72 7.82
CA PRO A 107 19.90 16.94 9.02
C PRO A 107 19.86 15.46 8.59
N HIS A 108 21.00 14.81 8.68
CA HIS A 108 21.03 13.37 8.68
C HIS A 108 20.14 12.92 9.83
N GLN A 109 19.25 12.00 9.53
CA GLN A 109 18.48 11.24 10.48
C GLN A 109 17.07 11.80 10.77
N VAL A 110 16.14 11.30 9.97
CA VAL A 110 15.01 10.66 10.60
C VAL A 110 15.56 9.29 11.04
N PRO A 111 15.76 9.02 12.32
CA PRO A 111 16.11 7.67 12.74
C PRO A 111 14.94 6.78 12.40
N CYS A 112 15.18 5.82 11.53
CA CYS A 112 14.34 4.64 11.45
C CYS A 112 14.46 4.00 12.86
N GLN A 113 13.50 4.27 13.75
CA GLN A 113 13.47 3.64 15.06
C GLN A 113 13.23 2.15 14.80
N ARG A 114 14.28 1.37 14.88
CA ARG A 114 14.15 -0.07 15.04
C ARG A 114 13.30 -0.31 16.30
N PRO A 115 12.26 -1.12 16.22
CA PRO A 115 11.62 -1.58 17.44
C PRO A 115 12.67 -2.30 18.28
N LEU A 116 12.84 -1.84 19.52
CA LEU A 116 13.67 -2.51 20.50
C LEU A 116 13.07 -3.89 20.76
N LEU A 117 13.81 -4.93 20.40
CA LEU A 117 13.49 -6.28 20.83
C LEU A 117 13.66 -6.33 22.35
N PRO A 118 12.72 -6.92 23.10
CA PRO A 118 12.88 -7.08 24.54
C PRO A 118 14.11 -7.97 24.81
N SER A 119 15.02 -7.42 25.61
CA SER A 119 16.17 -8.17 26.11
C SER A 119 15.68 -9.38 26.89
N GLN A 120 16.08 -10.57 26.44
CA GLN A 120 15.97 -11.76 27.27
C GLN A 120 16.94 -11.58 28.45
N GLN A 121 16.36 -11.45 29.64
CA GLN A 121 17.12 -11.60 30.88
C GLN A 121 17.26 -13.10 31.18
N HIS A 122 18.50 -13.52 31.37
CA HIS A 122 18.86 -14.83 31.94
C HIS A 122 18.43 -14.94 33.41
#